data_6fa605d6fb48da819fa71fc3393894c3
#
_entry.id   6fa605d6fb48da819fa71fc3393894c3
#
_cell.length_a   1.000
_cell.length_b   1.000
_cell.length_c   1.000
_cell.angle_alpha   90.00
_cell.angle_beta   90.00
_cell.angle_gamma   90.00
#
_symmetry.space_group_name_H-M   'P 1'
#
loop_
_entity.id
_entity.type
_entity.pdbx_description
1 polymer ?
#
loop_
_entity_poly.entity_id
_entity_poly.type
_entity_poly.pdbx_seq_one_letter_code
_entity_poly.pdbx_strand_id
1 'polypeptide(L)'
;MTRFRLKAIIPGAVISCIVSLSAWAAPEMPLLVQPDGSYPVAPLEKPVIVIKVVQHSPVNLQKAPSVKEGLATNVERMAHWIDQACTKGKKPDIILFNEFPLTGYSAGSRAEKLQFTIQVPGAETMRIGELAKACDTYVVFGSYATDPDWPGHILSLNPVIGRDGKLRKAYWKSRNILRLNPGEEIPTTTVEGVRDRFRAKYGIEEEFPVLQTEFGNLVVSTVQLDPFVFAAYAMRGAEIILRTATLFSKTDVQAIALYNNVYSAMSNITFPPESGVPAGFGGGSLIVAPMGKVLAEDPSNNEGIIEAEIPIAEFRKGRTIPRYPLEIVKPVFDQYRQEVPLNHLDLPADKLPQTNQDMKKLIDDASRWLP
;
A
#
# COMPACT_ATOMS: atom_id res chain seq x y z
N MET A 1 -47.26 -84.58 -8.76
CA MET A 1 -46.30 -84.27 -7.67
C MET A 1 -45.20 -83.41 -8.27
N THR A 2 -45.33 -82.08 -8.19
CA THR A 2 -44.39 -81.17 -8.79
C THR A 2 -43.85 -80.22 -7.68
N ARG A 3 -42.60 -80.36 -7.39
CA ARG A 3 -41.93 -79.54 -6.34
C ARG A 3 -41.53 -78.18 -6.90
N PHE A 4 -42.09 -77.09 -6.35
CA PHE A 4 -41.60 -75.72 -6.57
C PHE A 4 -40.37 -75.44 -5.73
N ARG A 5 -39.28 -75.00 -6.36
CA ARG A 5 -38.10 -74.45 -5.66
C ARG A 5 -38.25 -72.91 -5.55
N LEU A 6 -38.24 -72.40 -4.32
CA LEU A 6 -38.09 -70.99 -4.06
C LEU A 6 -36.64 -70.61 -4.28
N LYS A 7 -36.43 -69.55 -5.10
CA LYS A 7 -35.13 -68.86 -5.19
C LYS A 7 -35.09 -67.74 -4.14
N ALA A 8 -34.06 -67.78 -3.32
CA ALA A 8 -33.77 -66.73 -2.33
C ALA A 8 -33.27 -65.48 -3.07
N ILE A 9 -33.88 -64.31 -2.79
CA ILE A 9 -33.42 -62.98 -3.22
C ILE A 9 -32.47 -62.45 -2.16
N ILE A 10 -31.22 -62.19 -2.54
CA ILE A 10 -30.20 -61.52 -1.70
C ILE A 10 -30.46 -60.02 -1.74
N PRO A 11 -30.61 -59.30 -0.64
CA PRO A 11 -30.73 -57.83 -0.67
C PRO A 11 -29.36 -57.22 -0.93
N GLY A 12 -29.26 -56.40 -2.01
CA GLY A 12 -28.08 -55.63 -2.31
C GLY A 12 -27.80 -54.56 -1.25
N ALA A 13 -26.61 -54.60 -0.69
CA ALA A 13 -26.14 -53.55 0.19
C ALA A 13 -25.88 -52.26 -0.57
N VAL A 14 -26.65 -51.22 -0.31
CA VAL A 14 -26.38 -49.84 -0.78
C VAL A 14 -25.22 -49.29 0.08
N ILE A 15 -24.03 -49.24 -0.50
CA ILE A 15 -22.90 -48.54 0.09
C ILE A 15 -23.12 -47.04 -0.13
N SER A 16 -23.63 -46.32 0.88
CA SER A 16 -23.61 -44.84 0.90
C SER A 16 -22.17 -44.38 1.12
N CYS A 17 -21.50 -43.93 0.07
CA CYS A 17 -20.29 -43.13 0.21
C CYS A 17 -20.65 -41.77 0.78
N ILE A 18 -20.47 -41.59 2.08
CA ILE A 18 -20.44 -40.27 2.71
C ILE A 18 -19.12 -39.62 2.31
N VAL A 19 -19.15 -38.77 1.28
CA VAL A 19 -18.05 -37.86 0.96
C VAL A 19 -18.10 -36.79 2.06
N SER A 20 -17.27 -36.94 3.07
CA SER A 20 -17.00 -35.86 4.02
C SER A 20 -16.26 -34.74 3.27
N LEU A 21 -17.01 -33.71 2.87
CA LEU A 21 -16.43 -32.43 2.50
C LEU A 21 -15.76 -31.86 3.76
N SER A 22 -14.47 -32.15 3.93
CA SER A 22 -13.65 -31.36 4.83
C SER A 22 -13.65 -29.95 4.28
N ALA A 23 -14.42 -29.06 4.90
CA ALA A 23 -14.29 -27.64 4.69
C ALA A 23 -12.82 -27.28 5.03
N TRP A 24 -12.04 -26.97 4.02
CA TRP A 24 -10.71 -26.41 4.25
C TRP A 24 -10.94 -25.08 4.97
N ALA A 25 -10.57 -25.03 6.24
CA ALA A 25 -10.53 -23.77 6.97
C ALA A 25 -9.60 -22.85 6.18
N ALA A 26 -10.07 -21.64 5.88
CA ALA A 26 -9.20 -20.63 5.28
C ALA A 26 -7.96 -20.47 6.17
N PRO A 27 -6.76 -20.35 5.60
CA PRO A 27 -5.57 -20.17 6.42
C PRO A 27 -5.74 -18.94 7.32
N GLU A 28 -5.62 -19.14 8.62
CA GLU A 28 -5.70 -18.06 9.60
C GLU A 28 -4.42 -17.23 9.52
N MET A 29 -4.58 -15.91 9.55
CA MET A 29 -3.44 -15.00 9.64
C MET A 29 -2.79 -15.15 11.01
N PRO A 30 -1.48 -15.39 11.11
CA PRO A 30 -0.80 -15.54 12.37
C PRO A 30 -1.03 -14.32 13.28
N LEU A 31 -1.34 -14.57 14.55
CA LEU A 31 -1.40 -13.51 15.56
C LEU A 31 0.00 -12.92 15.76
N LEU A 32 0.15 -11.63 15.45
CA LEU A 32 1.39 -10.89 15.72
C LEU A 32 1.38 -10.18 17.07
N VAL A 33 0.21 -10.13 17.73
CA VAL A 33 0.03 -9.47 19.01
C VAL A 33 -0.08 -10.51 20.10
N GLN A 34 0.71 -10.35 21.15
CA GLN A 34 0.66 -11.22 22.33
C GLN A 34 -0.55 -10.86 23.23
N PRO A 35 -0.98 -11.76 24.13
CA PRO A 35 -2.12 -11.49 25.05
C PRO A 35 -1.94 -10.25 25.94
N ASP A 36 -0.69 -9.85 26.22
CA ASP A 36 -0.35 -8.64 26.98
C ASP A 36 -0.37 -7.36 26.14
N GLY A 37 -0.66 -7.47 24.84
CA GLY A 37 -0.66 -6.35 23.89
C GLY A 37 0.70 -6.03 23.29
N SER A 38 1.73 -6.80 23.62
CA SER A 38 3.04 -6.69 22.98
C SER A 38 3.01 -7.26 21.56
N TYR A 39 3.99 -6.89 20.74
CA TYR A 39 4.09 -7.27 19.33
C TYR A 39 5.56 -7.49 18.95
N PRO A 40 5.85 -8.26 17.91
CA PRO A 40 7.21 -8.50 17.43
C PRO A 40 7.91 -7.21 17.01
N VAL A 41 9.16 -7.03 17.43
CA VAL A 41 10.01 -5.88 17.11
C VAL A 41 11.44 -6.32 16.86
N ALA A 42 12.14 -5.63 15.94
CA ALA A 42 13.60 -5.70 15.88
C ALA A 42 14.23 -4.83 16.98
N PRO A 43 15.44 -5.17 17.47
CA PRO A 43 16.20 -4.28 18.34
C PRO A 43 16.43 -2.92 17.66
N LEU A 44 16.27 -1.84 18.43
CA LEU A 44 16.55 -0.49 17.95
C LEU A 44 18.05 -0.22 17.93
N GLU A 45 18.55 0.36 16.85
CA GLU A 45 19.95 0.81 16.77
C GLU A 45 20.18 2.05 17.63
N LYS A 46 19.17 2.93 17.74
CA LYS A 46 19.25 4.17 18.50
C LYS A 46 17.89 4.59 19.09
N PRO A 47 17.89 5.40 20.15
CA PRO A 47 16.65 5.77 20.83
C PRO A 47 15.78 6.78 20.07
N VAL A 48 16.39 7.61 19.23
CA VAL A 48 15.72 8.66 18.46
C VAL A 48 16.12 8.53 17.01
N ILE A 49 15.12 8.50 16.11
CA ILE A 49 15.32 8.46 14.67
C ILE A 49 14.90 9.78 14.02
N VAL A 50 15.42 10.06 12.85
CA VAL A 50 15.10 11.24 12.04
C VAL A 50 14.35 10.79 10.79
N ILE A 51 13.12 11.29 10.60
CA ILE A 51 12.37 11.13 9.36
C ILE A 51 12.44 12.44 8.60
N LYS A 52 12.81 12.36 7.31
CA LYS A 52 12.69 13.46 6.36
C LYS A 52 11.65 13.14 5.31
N VAL A 53 10.80 14.10 5.04
CA VAL A 53 9.76 14.00 4.00
C VAL A 53 10.11 14.99 2.90
N VAL A 54 10.23 14.47 1.70
CA VAL A 54 10.53 15.27 0.50
C VAL A 54 9.23 15.54 -0.23
N GLN A 55 8.84 16.80 -0.26
CA GLN A 55 7.73 17.31 -1.06
C GLN A 55 8.29 17.78 -2.39
N HIS A 56 7.95 17.10 -3.50
CA HIS A 56 8.49 17.47 -4.81
C HIS A 56 7.53 17.15 -5.95
N SER A 57 7.82 17.75 -7.12
CA SER A 57 7.07 17.59 -8.36
C SER A 57 7.88 16.77 -9.38
N PRO A 58 7.47 15.55 -9.71
CA PRO A 58 8.10 14.80 -10.79
C PRO A 58 7.71 15.37 -12.17
N VAL A 59 8.56 15.14 -13.17
CA VAL A 59 8.17 15.33 -14.56
C VAL A 59 7.09 14.33 -14.93
N ASN A 60 6.02 14.82 -15.54
CA ASN A 60 4.98 13.95 -16.08
C ASN A 60 5.50 13.25 -17.36
N LEU A 61 5.58 11.93 -17.34
CA LEU A 61 6.13 11.14 -18.46
C LEU A 61 5.32 11.27 -19.76
N GLN A 62 4.01 11.56 -19.66
CA GLN A 62 3.19 11.85 -20.86
C GLN A 62 3.60 13.14 -21.59
N LYS A 63 4.22 14.08 -20.87
CA LYS A 63 4.68 15.38 -21.40
C LYS A 63 6.18 15.42 -21.68
N ALA A 64 6.93 14.37 -21.31
CA ALA A 64 8.35 14.27 -21.57
C ALA A 64 8.63 13.99 -23.06
N PRO A 65 9.81 14.36 -23.58
CA PRO A 65 10.19 14.06 -24.96
C PRO A 65 10.17 12.56 -25.28
N SER A 66 10.52 11.73 -24.30
CA SER A 66 10.33 10.28 -24.29
C SER A 66 10.18 9.79 -22.86
N VAL A 67 9.58 8.61 -22.69
CA VAL A 67 9.46 7.95 -21.37
C VAL A 67 10.84 7.75 -20.74
N LYS A 68 11.81 7.31 -21.52
CA LYS A 68 13.18 7.08 -21.07
C LYS A 68 13.83 8.36 -20.53
N GLU A 69 13.71 9.47 -21.23
CA GLU A 69 14.26 10.76 -20.81
C GLU A 69 13.54 11.30 -19.58
N GLY A 70 12.21 11.17 -19.53
CA GLY A 70 11.43 11.57 -18.38
C GLY A 70 11.77 10.76 -17.11
N LEU A 71 11.93 9.43 -17.22
CA LEU A 71 12.39 8.58 -16.13
C LEU A 71 13.81 8.96 -15.67
N ALA A 72 14.75 9.15 -16.61
CA ALA A 72 16.10 9.58 -16.26
C ALA A 72 16.09 10.92 -15.53
N THR A 73 15.30 11.89 -15.99
CA THR A 73 15.13 13.19 -15.32
C THR A 73 14.59 13.02 -13.91
N ASN A 74 13.57 12.18 -13.71
CA ASN A 74 12.99 11.95 -12.40
C ASN A 74 13.95 11.22 -11.45
N VAL A 75 14.75 10.28 -11.94
CA VAL A 75 15.82 9.64 -11.16
C VAL A 75 16.84 10.67 -10.65
N GLU A 76 17.28 11.59 -11.53
CA GLU A 76 18.22 12.66 -11.14
C GLU A 76 17.57 13.68 -10.19
N ARG A 77 16.28 13.99 -10.35
CA ARG A 77 15.55 14.81 -9.37
C ARG A 77 15.47 14.14 -8.00
N MET A 78 15.15 12.85 -7.95
CA MET A 78 15.20 12.10 -6.69
C MET A 78 16.62 12.06 -6.11
N ALA A 79 17.64 11.85 -6.93
CA ALA A 79 19.04 11.88 -6.49
C ALA A 79 19.41 13.23 -5.86
N HIS A 80 19.02 14.33 -6.49
CA HIS A 80 19.21 15.68 -5.94
C HIS A 80 18.54 15.82 -4.57
N TRP A 81 17.29 15.40 -4.43
CA TRP A 81 16.56 15.53 -3.17
C TRP A 81 17.09 14.60 -2.06
N ILE A 82 17.58 13.40 -2.42
CA ILE A 82 18.27 12.51 -1.47
C ILE A 82 19.55 13.18 -0.97
N ASP A 83 20.36 13.75 -1.88
CA ASP A 83 21.59 14.49 -1.50
C ASP A 83 21.26 15.66 -0.58
N GLN A 84 20.27 16.48 -0.90
CA GLN A 84 19.82 17.59 -0.05
C GLN A 84 19.36 17.09 1.33
N ALA A 85 18.63 15.98 1.38
CA ALA A 85 18.17 15.40 2.63
C ALA A 85 19.33 14.87 3.49
N CYS A 86 20.37 14.33 2.85
CA CYS A 86 21.54 13.77 3.54
C CYS A 86 22.55 14.83 4.02
N THR A 87 22.63 15.96 3.31
CA THR A 87 23.65 17.00 3.58
C THR A 87 23.14 18.18 4.40
N LYS A 88 21.81 18.43 4.40
CA LYS A 88 21.21 19.55 5.16
C LYS A 88 20.49 19.06 6.40
N GLY A 89 20.62 19.81 7.51
CA GLY A 89 19.96 19.49 8.77
C GLY A 89 20.50 18.21 9.42
N LYS A 90 19.64 17.44 10.08
CA LYS A 90 20.04 16.18 10.74
C LYS A 90 20.17 15.06 9.72
N LYS A 91 21.12 14.13 9.94
CA LYS A 91 21.23 12.93 9.10
C LYS A 91 19.93 12.13 9.18
N PRO A 92 19.29 11.81 8.04
CA PRO A 92 18.05 11.06 8.05
C PRO A 92 18.27 9.55 8.28
N ASP A 93 17.37 8.92 8.97
CA ASP A 93 17.23 7.45 9.03
C ASP A 93 16.27 6.94 7.98
N ILE A 94 15.26 7.76 7.68
CA ILE A 94 14.25 7.47 6.66
C ILE A 94 13.99 8.73 5.83
N ILE A 95 14.04 8.59 4.52
CA ILE A 95 13.62 9.60 3.55
C ILE A 95 12.36 9.09 2.86
N LEU A 96 11.27 9.86 2.93
CA LEU A 96 9.99 9.54 2.32
C LEU A 96 9.70 10.46 1.15
N PHE A 97 9.39 9.87 -0.01
CA PHE A 97 8.89 10.54 -1.21
C PHE A 97 7.40 10.27 -1.42
N ASN A 98 6.80 10.98 -2.37
CA ASN A 98 5.39 10.84 -2.74
C ASN A 98 5.07 9.54 -3.52
N GLU A 99 3.83 9.44 -4.02
CA GLU A 99 3.30 8.22 -4.67
C GLU A 99 3.96 7.93 -6.03
N PHE A 100 4.41 8.97 -6.77
CA PHE A 100 4.89 8.80 -8.14
C PHE A 100 6.15 9.62 -8.46
N PRO A 101 7.20 9.59 -7.63
CA PRO A 101 8.39 10.43 -7.84
C PRO A 101 9.17 10.10 -9.12
N LEU A 102 9.08 8.86 -9.60
CA LEU A 102 9.76 8.39 -10.81
C LEU A 102 8.87 8.47 -12.05
N THR A 103 7.60 8.09 -11.91
CA THR A 103 6.72 7.94 -13.07
C THR A 103 5.82 9.15 -13.32
N GLY A 104 5.70 10.03 -12.34
CA GLY A 104 4.69 11.07 -12.34
C GLY A 104 3.28 10.49 -12.28
N TYR A 105 2.31 11.35 -11.95
CA TYR A 105 0.90 10.99 -12.05
C TYR A 105 0.48 11.02 -13.52
N SER A 106 -0.12 9.93 -14.01
CA SER A 106 -0.57 9.81 -15.40
C SER A 106 -2.03 9.41 -15.49
N ALA A 107 -2.78 10.09 -16.36
CA ALA A 107 -4.09 9.67 -16.83
C ALA A 107 -3.94 8.83 -18.11
N GLY A 108 -5.05 8.35 -18.68
CA GLY A 108 -5.07 7.67 -19.96
C GLY A 108 -5.53 6.22 -19.91
N SER A 109 -5.45 5.56 -21.05
CA SER A 109 -5.79 4.15 -21.23
C SER A 109 -4.77 3.23 -20.54
N ARG A 110 -5.14 1.96 -20.37
CA ARG A 110 -4.22 0.94 -19.83
C ARG A 110 -2.94 0.82 -20.65
N ALA A 111 -3.07 0.80 -21.99
CA ALA A 111 -1.94 0.66 -22.88
C ALA A 111 -0.95 1.84 -22.76
N GLU A 112 -1.45 3.06 -22.61
CA GLU A 112 -0.63 4.25 -22.37
C GLU A 112 0.04 4.18 -21.00
N LYS A 113 -0.71 3.87 -19.95
CA LYS A 113 -0.20 3.85 -18.57
C LYS A 113 0.85 2.76 -18.37
N LEU A 114 0.73 1.61 -19.04
CA LEU A 114 1.74 0.54 -19.02
C LEU A 114 3.11 1.01 -19.53
N GLN A 115 3.17 2.01 -20.42
CA GLN A 115 4.43 2.59 -20.90
C GLN A 115 5.15 3.42 -19.84
N PHE A 116 4.44 3.88 -18.81
CA PHE A 116 4.96 4.73 -17.74
C PHE A 116 5.31 3.95 -16.46
N THR A 117 5.40 2.63 -16.54
CA THR A 117 5.72 1.77 -15.40
C THR A 117 7.21 1.46 -15.33
N ILE A 118 7.67 1.15 -14.12
CA ILE A 118 9.01 0.59 -13.88
C ILE A 118 8.90 -0.86 -13.42
N GLN A 119 10.02 -1.58 -13.40
CA GLN A 119 10.15 -2.86 -12.69
C GLN A 119 10.66 -2.62 -11.27
N VAL A 120 10.17 -3.42 -10.31
CA VAL A 120 10.62 -3.37 -8.91
C VAL A 120 10.95 -4.80 -8.43
N PRO A 121 12.25 -5.14 -8.21
CA PRO A 121 13.43 -4.29 -8.45
C PRO A 121 13.73 -4.07 -9.94
N GLY A 122 14.36 -2.95 -10.27
CA GLY A 122 14.76 -2.56 -11.62
C GLY A 122 15.86 -1.51 -11.61
N ALA A 123 16.20 -0.97 -12.77
CA ALA A 123 17.32 -0.04 -12.93
C ALA A 123 17.15 1.22 -12.06
N GLU A 124 15.95 1.79 -12.01
CA GLU A 124 15.63 2.97 -11.22
C GLU A 124 15.77 2.70 -9.71
N THR A 125 15.21 1.57 -9.23
CA THR A 125 15.32 1.19 -7.81
C THR A 125 16.75 0.85 -7.42
N MET A 126 17.56 0.29 -8.32
CA MET A 126 18.99 0.04 -8.08
C MET A 126 19.75 1.37 -7.94
N ARG A 127 19.49 2.34 -8.82
CA ARG A 127 20.12 3.67 -8.72
C ARG A 127 19.77 4.37 -7.41
N ILE A 128 18.50 4.35 -7.00
CA ILE A 128 18.07 4.87 -5.70
C ILE A 128 18.74 4.10 -4.55
N GLY A 129 18.96 2.79 -4.73
CA GLY A 129 19.67 1.95 -3.77
C GLY A 129 21.12 2.38 -3.53
N GLU A 130 21.84 2.74 -4.58
CA GLU A 130 23.21 3.29 -4.46
C GLU A 130 23.20 4.56 -3.58
N LEU A 131 22.25 5.45 -3.79
CA LEU A 131 22.11 6.69 -3.03
C LEU A 131 21.71 6.44 -1.57
N ALA A 132 20.76 5.52 -1.34
CA ALA A 132 20.36 5.10 0.01
C ALA A 132 21.55 4.54 0.80
N LYS A 133 22.37 3.69 0.15
CA LYS A 133 23.59 3.15 0.75
C LYS A 133 24.64 4.24 1.02
N ALA A 134 24.86 5.15 0.09
CA ALA A 134 25.84 6.23 0.26
C ALA A 134 25.47 7.17 1.43
N CYS A 135 24.17 7.40 1.64
CA CYS A 135 23.65 8.21 2.74
C CYS A 135 23.46 7.41 4.04
N ASP A 136 23.53 6.07 3.99
CA ASP A 136 23.23 5.16 5.10
C ASP A 136 21.84 5.44 5.69
N THR A 137 20.80 5.40 4.83
CA THR A 137 19.41 5.74 5.15
C THR A 137 18.44 4.80 4.44
N TYR A 138 17.22 4.68 4.94
CA TYR A 138 16.12 4.08 4.17
C TYR A 138 15.53 5.12 3.21
N VAL A 139 15.24 4.71 1.98
CA VAL A 139 14.51 5.53 1.01
C VAL A 139 13.19 4.84 0.65
N VAL A 140 12.09 5.56 0.82
CA VAL A 140 10.72 5.06 0.62
C VAL A 140 10.01 5.94 -0.39
N PHE A 141 9.36 5.33 -1.37
CA PHE A 141 8.63 6.04 -2.43
C PHE A 141 7.54 5.16 -3.05
N GLY A 142 6.61 5.76 -3.80
CA GLY A 142 5.64 5.03 -4.60
C GLY A 142 5.98 5.03 -6.08
N SER A 143 5.40 4.12 -6.86
CA SER A 143 5.54 4.09 -8.32
C SER A 143 4.47 3.25 -8.99
N TYR A 144 4.11 3.59 -10.22
CA TYR A 144 3.52 2.62 -11.12
C TYR A 144 4.56 1.57 -11.50
N ALA A 145 4.15 0.32 -11.45
CA ALA A 145 5.05 -0.80 -11.73
C ALA A 145 4.37 -1.89 -12.57
N THR A 146 5.20 -2.66 -13.25
CA THR A 146 4.82 -3.93 -13.87
C THR A 146 5.61 -5.07 -13.25
N ASP A 147 5.02 -6.26 -13.25
CA ASP A 147 5.64 -7.49 -12.78
C ASP A 147 5.32 -8.60 -13.78
N PRO A 148 6.30 -9.42 -14.21
CA PRO A 148 6.10 -10.53 -15.13
C PRO A 148 5.04 -11.54 -14.69
N ASP A 149 4.86 -11.71 -13.37
CA ASP A 149 3.85 -12.60 -12.81
C ASP A 149 2.43 -12.03 -12.87
N TRP A 150 2.30 -10.74 -13.22
CA TRP A 150 1.05 -10.00 -13.33
C TRP A 150 0.92 -9.35 -14.72
N PRO A 151 0.87 -10.15 -15.80
CA PRO A 151 0.84 -9.64 -17.17
C PRO A 151 -0.39 -8.74 -17.41
N GLY A 152 -0.16 -7.56 -17.97
CA GLY A 152 -1.21 -6.57 -18.28
C GLY A 152 -1.72 -5.76 -17.08
N HIS A 153 -1.34 -6.10 -15.85
CA HIS A 153 -1.68 -5.33 -14.66
C HIS A 153 -0.74 -4.14 -14.49
N ILE A 154 -1.30 -3.02 -14.04
CA ILE A 154 -0.55 -1.85 -13.60
C ILE A 154 -0.59 -1.88 -12.08
N LEU A 155 0.55 -2.05 -11.44
CA LEU A 155 0.66 -2.12 -10.00
C LEU A 155 0.96 -0.71 -9.44
N SER A 156 0.46 -0.41 -8.25
CA SER A 156 0.96 0.69 -7.43
C SER A 156 1.78 0.08 -6.30
N LEU A 157 3.09 0.17 -6.43
CA LEU A 157 4.05 -0.38 -5.48
C LEU A 157 4.74 0.72 -4.71
N ASN A 158 5.05 0.43 -3.45
CA ASN A 158 5.81 1.32 -2.59
C ASN A 158 7.08 0.60 -2.12
N PRO A 159 8.19 0.75 -2.86
CA PRO A 159 9.47 0.20 -2.48
C PRO A 159 10.02 0.83 -1.21
N VAL A 160 10.57 0.00 -0.34
CA VAL A 160 11.41 0.37 0.80
C VAL A 160 12.82 -0.10 0.50
N ILE A 161 13.71 0.83 0.21
CA ILE A 161 15.12 0.55 -0.03
C ILE A 161 15.86 0.73 1.30
N GLY A 162 16.64 -0.28 1.70
CA GLY A 162 17.41 -0.26 2.94
C GLY A 162 18.74 0.47 2.83
N ARG A 163 19.39 0.67 3.97
CA ARG A 163 20.72 1.29 4.11
C ARG A 163 21.84 0.55 3.35
N ASP A 164 21.65 -0.73 3.07
CA ASP A 164 22.57 -1.52 2.24
C ASP A 164 22.32 -1.36 0.73
N GLY A 165 21.36 -0.53 0.36
CA GLY A 165 20.95 -0.28 -1.02
C GLY A 165 20.02 -1.33 -1.61
N LYS A 166 19.59 -2.33 -0.82
CA LYS A 166 18.73 -3.41 -1.32
C LYS A 166 17.26 -3.13 -1.05
N LEU A 167 16.41 -3.63 -1.94
CA LEU A 167 14.98 -3.66 -1.71
C LEU A 167 14.67 -4.54 -0.49
N ARG A 168 14.08 -3.94 0.55
CA ARG A 168 13.64 -4.63 1.77
C ARG A 168 12.22 -5.15 1.62
N LYS A 169 11.35 -4.36 1.00
CA LYS A 169 9.93 -4.64 0.81
C LYS A 169 9.39 -3.81 -0.34
N ALA A 170 8.44 -4.35 -1.08
CA ALA A 170 7.57 -3.58 -1.97
C ALA A 170 6.13 -3.75 -1.48
N TYR A 171 5.58 -2.69 -0.89
CA TYR A 171 4.19 -2.69 -0.45
C TYR A 171 3.26 -2.50 -1.63
N TRP A 172 2.24 -3.33 -1.72
CA TRP A 172 1.16 -3.14 -2.67
C TRP A 172 0.12 -2.16 -2.11
N LYS A 173 -0.48 -1.38 -2.99
CA LYS A 173 -1.67 -0.61 -2.63
C LYS A 173 -2.78 -1.57 -2.22
N SER A 174 -3.37 -1.38 -1.03
CA SER A 174 -4.36 -2.31 -0.50
C SER A 174 -5.66 -2.27 -1.30
N ARG A 175 -6.15 -1.06 -1.62
CA ARG A 175 -7.37 -0.84 -2.41
C ARG A 175 -7.38 0.51 -3.12
N ASN A 176 -8.26 0.67 -4.08
CA ASN A 176 -8.56 1.96 -4.71
C ASN A 176 -9.89 2.53 -4.16
N ILE A 177 -10.01 3.86 -4.16
CA ILE A 177 -11.28 4.55 -3.93
C ILE A 177 -11.92 4.78 -5.30
N LEU A 178 -12.55 3.74 -5.82
CA LEU A 178 -12.93 3.64 -7.24
C LEU A 178 -13.91 4.71 -7.72
N ARG A 179 -14.67 5.35 -6.80
CA ARG A 179 -15.64 6.39 -7.16
C ARG A 179 -15.20 7.81 -6.79
N LEU A 180 -14.00 7.97 -6.22
CA LEU A 180 -13.51 9.29 -5.85
C LEU A 180 -13.19 10.14 -7.10
N ASN A 181 -12.62 9.51 -8.14
CA ASN A 181 -12.25 10.15 -9.40
C ASN A 181 -12.79 9.30 -10.57
N PRO A 182 -14.11 9.29 -10.80
CA PRO A 182 -14.69 8.47 -11.84
C PRO A 182 -14.30 9.00 -13.22
N GLY A 183 -13.58 8.20 -14.00
CA GLY A 183 -13.32 8.46 -15.41
C GLY A 183 -12.05 9.23 -15.73
N GLU A 184 -11.18 9.55 -14.77
CA GLU A 184 -9.96 10.30 -15.06
C GLU A 184 -8.75 9.40 -15.34
N GLU A 185 -8.68 8.22 -14.73
CA GLU A 185 -7.59 7.28 -14.97
C GLU A 185 -8.02 5.82 -14.85
N ILE A 186 -7.29 4.93 -15.49
CA ILE A 186 -7.38 3.50 -15.22
C ILE A 186 -6.78 3.24 -13.83
N PRO A 187 -7.55 2.70 -12.87
CA PRO A 187 -7.04 2.39 -11.55
C PRO A 187 -5.99 1.28 -11.62
N THR A 188 -5.04 1.35 -10.70
CA THR A 188 -4.04 0.32 -10.53
C THR A 188 -4.65 -0.96 -9.97
N THR A 189 -4.02 -2.09 -10.22
CA THR A 189 -4.34 -3.36 -9.57
C THR A 189 -3.89 -3.31 -8.12
N THR A 190 -4.79 -3.67 -7.21
CA THR A 190 -4.58 -3.62 -5.76
C THR A 190 -4.78 -4.99 -5.13
N VAL A 191 -4.37 -5.15 -3.87
CA VAL A 191 -4.61 -6.40 -3.11
C VAL A 191 -6.11 -6.76 -3.14
N GLU A 192 -7.01 -5.80 -2.90
CA GLU A 192 -8.46 -6.03 -2.94
C GLU A 192 -8.92 -6.54 -4.32
N GLY A 193 -8.37 -5.97 -5.38
CA GLY A 193 -8.75 -6.29 -6.76
C GLY A 193 -8.37 -7.70 -7.22
N VAL A 194 -7.37 -8.33 -6.59
CA VAL A 194 -6.83 -9.64 -6.96
C VAL A 194 -6.50 -10.51 -5.74
N ARG A 195 -7.27 -10.38 -4.68
CA ARG A 195 -6.95 -10.87 -3.34
C ARG A 195 -6.61 -12.35 -3.29
N ASP A 196 -7.41 -13.20 -3.93
CA ASP A 196 -7.24 -14.65 -3.82
C ASP A 196 -5.95 -15.11 -4.51
N ARG A 197 -5.67 -14.57 -5.69
CA ARG A 197 -4.41 -14.80 -6.39
C ARG A 197 -3.22 -14.20 -5.65
N PHE A 198 -3.39 -13.02 -5.06
CA PHE A 198 -2.37 -12.39 -4.24
C PHE A 198 -2.00 -13.27 -3.03
N ARG A 199 -3.00 -13.76 -2.29
CA ARG A 199 -2.80 -14.68 -1.16
C ARG A 199 -2.15 -15.99 -1.57
N ALA A 200 -2.60 -16.58 -2.67
CA ALA A 200 -2.02 -17.83 -3.18
C ALA A 200 -0.53 -17.68 -3.53
N LYS A 201 -0.13 -16.49 -3.98
CA LYS A 201 1.25 -16.22 -4.39
C LYS A 201 2.16 -15.78 -3.24
N TYR A 202 1.68 -14.88 -2.39
CA TYR A 202 2.53 -14.19 -1.41
C TYR A 202 2.23 -14.59 0.04
N GLY A 203 1.10 -15.22 0.31
CA GLY A 203 0.64 -15.53 1.66
C GLY A 203 -0.32 -14.48 2.22
N ILE A 204 -1.12 -14.89 3.22
CA ILE A 204 -2.13 -14.04 3.85
C ILE A 204 -1.51 -12.89 4.64
N GLU A 205 -0.30 -13.08 5.17
CA GLU A 205 0.44 -12.08 5.94
C GLU A 205 0.80 -10.86 5.11
N GLU A 206 0.93 -11.05 3.80
CA GLU A 206 1.31 -10.01 2.85
C GLU A 206 0.17 -9.05 2.51
N GLU A 207 -1.06 -9.31 2.95
CA GLU A 207 -2.16 -8.34 2.82
C GLU A 207 -1.95 -7.12 3.74
N PHE A 208 -1.36 -7.35 4.93
CA PHE A 208 -1.06 -6.30 5.91
C PHE A 208 0.35 -6.48 6.49
N PRO A 209 1.40 -6.40 5.66
CA PRO A 209 2.76 -6.65 6.11
C PRO A 209 3.26 -5.51 7.00
N VAL A 210 4.06 -5.85 8.01
CA VAL A 210 4.79 -4.91 8.85
C VAL A 210 6.27 -5.22 8.74
N LEU A 211 7.06 -4.27 8.27
CA LEU A 211 8.51 -4.39 8.14
C LEU A 211 9.17 -4.02 9.46
N GLN A 212 9.72 -5.00 10.15
CA GLN A 212 10.51 -4.78 11.35
C GLN A 212 11.90 -4.28 10.96
N THR A 213 12.26 -3.11 11.45
CA THR A 213 13.58 -2.50 11.22
C THR A 213 14.23 -2.06 12.53
N GLU A 214 15.51 -1.78 12.46
CA GLU A 214 16.28 -1.16 13.55
C GLU A 214 15.84 0.27 13.89
N PHE A 215 14.92 0.85 13.09
CA PHE A 215 14.35 2.19 13.28
C PHE A 215 12.87 2.18 13.66
N GLY A 216 12.31 0.99 13.88
CA GLY A 216 10.91 0.79 14.22
C GLY A 216 10.19 -0.14 13.26
N ASN A 217 8.96 -0.47 13.58
CA ASN A 217 8.08 -1.26 12.73
C ASN A 217 7.40 -0.36 11.70
N LEU A 218 7.85 -0.46 10.45
CA LEU A 218 7.42 0.39 9.34
C LEU A 218 6.27 -0.24 8.56
N VAL A 219 5.35 0.59 8.16
CA VAL A 219 4.33 0.29 7.14
C VAL A 219 4.33 1.40 6.11
N VAL A 220 4.18 1.05 4.83
CA VAL A 220 4.01 2.02 3.76
C VAL A 220 2.65 1.83 3.11
N SER A 221 1.92 2.91 2.92
CA SER A 221 0.59 2.86 2.31
C SER A 221 0.29 4.10 1.48
N THR A 222 -0.31 3.87 0.32
CA THR A 222 -0.82 4.90 -0.59
C THR A 222 -2.36 4.89 -0.67
N VAL A 223 -3.02 4.50 0.44
CA VAL A 223 -4.48 4.54 0.59
C VAL A 223 -4.87 5.73 1.47
N GLN A 224 -5.97 6.38 1.18
CA GLN A 224 -6.57 7.43 2.03
C GLN A 224 -8.03 7.09 2.35
N LEU A 225 -8.60 7.80 3.31
CA LEU A 225 -10.01 7.66 3.72
C LEU A 225 -10.38 6.22 4.10
N ASP A 226 -9.46 5.51 4.75
CA ASP A 226 -9.59 4.10 5.07
C ASP A 226 -9.15 3.77 6.50
N PRO A 227 -10.00 4.01 7.50
CA PRO A 227 -9.65 3.78 8.89
C PRO A 227 -9.35 2.30 9.19
N PHE A 228 -9.99 1.35 8.51
CA PHE A 228 -9.90 -0.07 8.83
C PHE A 228 -8.60 -0.72 8.34
N VAL A 229 -8.09 -0.31 7.18
CA VAL A 229 -6.77 -0.75 6.69
C VAL A 229 -5.68 -0.31 7.67
N PHE A 230 -5.74 0.91 8.17
CA PHE A 230 -4.74 1.41 9.12
C PHE A 230 -4.90 0.81 10.51
N ALA A 231 -6.13 0.52 10.95
CA ALA A 231 -6.37 -0.23 12.17
C ALA A 231 -5.78 -1.66 12.07
N ALA A 232 -5.93 -2.33 10.93
CA ALA A 232 -5.32 -3.64 10.69
C ALA A 232 -3.80 -3.59 10.78
N TYR A 233 -3.14 -2.61 10.17
CA TYR A 233 -1.69 -2.42 10.31
C TYR A 233 -1.27 -2.15 11.77
N ALA A 234 -2.01 -1.33 12.49
CA ALA A 234 -1.73 -1.05 13.90
C ALA A 234 -1.89 -2.29 14.77
N MET A 235 -2.93 -3.11 14.54
CA MET A 235 -3.13 -4.40 15.20
C MET A 235 -2.00 -5.40 14.91
N ARG A 236 -1.33 -5.27 13.76
CA ARG A 236 -0.15 -6.08 13.39
C ARG A 236 1.16 -5.47 13.89
N GLY A 237 1.13 -4.44 14.71
CA GLY A 237 2.31 -3.87 15.38
C GLY A 237 3.02 -2.76 14.60
N ALA A 238 2.38 -2.10 13.63
CA ALA A 238 2.95 -0.92 12.99
C ALA A 238 3.21 0.19 14.02
N GLU A 239 4.38 0.78 14.00
CA GLU A 239 4.78 1.91 14.87
C GLU A 239 4.81 3.22 14.08
N ILE A 240 5.22 3.13 12.81
CA ILE A 240 5.36 4.27 11.91
C ILE A 240 4.67 3.93 10.59
N ILE A 241 3.70 4.75 10.20
CA ILE A 241 2.99 4.60 8.93
C ILE A 241 3.44 5.70 7.98
N LEU A 242 4.16 5.31 6.94
CA LEU A 242 4.66 6.18 5.88
C LEU A 242 3.64 6.25 4.74
N ARG A 243 3.23 7.45 4.39
CA ARG A 243 2.19 7.71 3.39
C ARG A 243 2.82 8.33 2.14
N THR A 244 2.93 7.52 1.10
CA THR A 244 3.26 8.01 -0.24
C THR A 244 1.96 8.53 -0.84
N ALA A 245 1.87 9.82 -1.14
CA ALA A 245 0.59 10.46 -1.38
C ALA A 245 0.53 11.25 -2.69
N THR A 246 -0.68 11.26 -3.25
CA THR A 246 -1.11 12.18 -4.30
C THR A 246 -2.46 12.72 -3.88
N LEU A 247 -2.55 14.02 -3.59
CA LEU A 247 -3.78 14.71 -3.18
C LEU A 247 -4.40 14.21 -1.86
N PHE A 248 -3.60 13.75 -0.90
CA PHE A 248 -4.13 13.27 0.38
C PHE A 248 -4.42 14.44 1.33
N SER A 249 -5.40 14.22 2.21
CA SER A 249 -5.79 15.17 3.23
C SER A 249 -4.91 15.07 4.48
N LYS A 250 -4.45 16.21 5.00
CA LYS A 250 -3.82 16.33 6.31
C LYS A 250 -4.66 15.70 7.42
N THR A 251 -5.98 15.93 7.39
CA THR A 251 -6.92 15.42 8.41
C THR A 251 -6.92 13.89 8.43
N ASP A 252 -6.85 13.22 7.28
CA ASP A 252 -6.75 11.76 7.21
C ASP A 252 -5.50 11.24 7.92
N VAL A 253 -4.35 11.87 7.69
CA VAL A 253 -3.07 11.48 8.32
C VAL A 253 -3.10 11.67 9.84
N GLN A 254 -3.66 12.80 10.31
CA GLN A 254 -3.82 13.08 11.75
C GLN A 254 -4.80 12.12 12.43
N ALA A 255 -5.94 11.82 11.78
CA ALA A 255 -6.91 10.86 12.29
C ALA A 255 -6.32 9.45 12.42
N ILE A 256 -5.56 9.01 11.43
CA ILE A 256 -4.88 7.70 11.47
C ILE A 256 -3.88 7.64 12.62
N ALA A 257 -3.05 8.66 12.81
CA ALA A 257 -2.11 8.72 13.92
C ALA A 257 -2.82 8.71 15.29
N LEU A 258 -3.93 9.45 15.40
CA LEU A 258 -4.73 9.56 16.62
C LEU A 258 -5.38 8.21 16.99
N TYR A 259 -6.15 7.62 16.07
CA TYR A 259 -6.93 6.43 16.37
C TYR A 259 -6.09 5.17 16.55
N ASN A 260 -4.93 5.11 15.92
CA ASN A 260 -4.09 3.92 15.91
C ASN A 260 -2.87 4.02 16.85
N ASN A 261 -2.69 5.15 17.54
CA ASN A 261 -1.53 5.40 18.41
C ASN A 261 -0.21 5.06 17.70
N VAL A 262 0.03 5.70 16.55
CA VAL A 262 1.22 5.51 15.70
C VAL A 262 1.79 6.86 15.28
N TYR A 263 3.07 6.88 14.91
CA TYR A 263 3.60 7.97 14.09
C TYR A 263 3.11 7.83 12.66
N SER A 264 2.85 8.93 11.98
CA SER A 264 2.55 8.93 10.55
C SER A 264 3.28 10.07 9.86
N ALA A 265 3.85 9.79 8.70
CA ALA A 265 4.47 10.79 7.85
C ALA A 265 3.90 10.70 6.45
N MET A 266 3.61 11.82 5.83
CA MET A 266 3.06 11.89 4.47
C MET A 266 3.93 12.78 3.60
N SER A 267 4.36 12.24 2.47
CA SER A 267 4.87 13.03 1.35
C SER A 267 3.78 13.15 0.29
N ASN A 268 3.28 14.34 0.09
CA ASN A 268 2.31 14.64 -0.95
C ASN A 268 3.03 15.19 -2.19
N ILE A 269 2.51 14.86 -3.38
CA ILE A 269 3.02 15.43 -4.63
C ILE A 269 2.77 16.94 -4.65
N THR A 270 3.65 17.71 -5.29
CA THR A 270 3.37 19.11 -5.61
C THR A 270 3.08 19.29 -7.10
N PHE A 271 2.31 20.32 -7.40
CA PHE A 271 2.00 20.72 -8.75
C PHE A 271 2.40 22.19 -8.92
N PRO A 272 3.48 22.48 -9.62
CA PRO A 272 3.89 23.86 -9.87
C PRO A 272 2.82 24.59 -10.71
N PRO A 273 2.74 25.94 -10.66
CA PRO A 273 1.71 26.72 -11.36
C PRO A 273 1.56 26.39 -12.85
N GLU A 274 2.67 26.08 -13.51
CA GLU A 274 2.70 25.71 -14.93
C GLU A 274 2.14 24.32 -15.24
N SER A 275 1.85 23.51 -14.21
CA SER A 275 1.26 22.17 -14.39
C SER A 275 -0.18 22.21 -14.90
N GLY A 276 -0.87 23.36 -14.69
CA GLY A 276 -2.29 23.53 -14.98
C GLY A 276 -3.22 22.88 -13.94
N VAL A 277 -2.67 22.33 -12.85
CA VAL A 277 -3.46 21.85 -11.72
C VAL A 277 -3.92 23.05 -10.88
N PRO A 278 -5.21 23.12 -10.47
CA PRO A 278 -5.71 24.24 -9.67
C PRO A 278 -4.93 24.43 -8.37
N ALA A 279 -4.81 25.68 -7.94
CA ALA A 279 -4.21 26.02 -6.65
C ALA A 279 -4.95 25.30 -5.51
N GLY A 280 -4.19 24.80 -4.54
CA GLY A 280 -4.73 24.06 -3.38
C GLY A 280 -4.79 22.54 -3.58
N PHE A 281 -4.42 22.04 -4.76
CA PHE A 281 -4.18 20.60 -4.96
C PHE A 281 -2.71 20.28 -4.76
N GLY A 282 -2.43 19.20 -4.05
CA GLY A 282 -1.07 18.76 -3.71
C GLY A 282 -0.43 19.59 -2.60
N GLY A 283 0.83 19.29 -2.29
CA GLY A 283 1.52 19.89 -1.16
C GLY A 283 0.95 19.49 0.20
N GLY A 284 1.29 20.22 1.26
CA GLY A 284 0.80 19.93 2.60
C GLY A 284 1.42 18.66 3.21
N SER A 285 2.64 18.31 2.86
CA SER A 285 3.38 17.21 3.47
C SER A 285 3.59 17.43 4.96
N LEU A 286 3.49 16.37 5.77
CA LEU A 286 3.57 16.50 7.22
C LEU A 286 4.10 15.25 7.92
N ILE A 287 4.56 15.44 9.16
CA ILE A 287 4.94 14.37 10.09
C ILE A 287 4.10 14.56 11.35
N VAL A 288 3.46 13.49 11.80
CA VAL A 288 2.47 13.50 12.89
C VAL A 288 2.87 12.46 13.95
N ALA A 289 2.85 12.89 15.21
CA ALA A 289 3.02 12.01 16.36
C ALA A 289 1.69 11.31 16.72
N PRO A 290 1.72 10.28 17.57
CA PRO A 290 0.53 9.75 18.22
C PRO A 290 -0.34 10.87 18.79
N MET A 291 -1.66 10.62 18.90
CA MET A 291 -2.66 11.64 19.27
C MET A 291 -2.84 12.76 18.23
N GLY A 292 -2.35 12.59 16.99
CA GLY A 292 -2.60 13.51 15.89
C GLY A 292 -1.81 14.82 15.95
N LYS A 293 -0.81 14.93 16.83
CA LYS A 293 0.03 16.14 16.97
C LYS A 293 0.96 16.28 15.78
N VAL A 294 0.87 17.39 15.04
CA VAL A 294 1.81 17.73 13.96
C VAL A 294 3.18 18.06 14.55
N LEU A 295 4.22 17.40 14.10
CA LEU A 295 5.63 17.63 14.46
C LEU A 295 6.31 18.56 13.47
N ALA A 296 6.07 18.36 12.18
CA ALA A 296 6.55 19.19 11.08
C ALA A 296 5.55 19.19 9.95
N GLU A 297 5.44 20.30 9.22
CA GLU A 297 4.52 20.47 8.10
C GLU A 297 5.09 21.49 7.11
N ASP A 298 4.93 21.23 5.83
CA ASP A 298 5.02 22.23 4.76
C ASP A 298 3.61 22.43 4.17
N PRO A 299 2.89 23.48 4.56
CA PRO A 299 1.53 23.71 4.07
C PRO A 299 1.48 24.25 2.64
N SER A 300 2.64 24.58 2.06
CA SER A 300 2.74 25.12 0.71
C SER A 300 2.62 24.05 -0.36
N ASN A 301 2.54 24.48 -1.61
CA ASN A 301 2.67 23.61 -2.79
C ASN A 301 4.05 23.78 -3.45
N ASN A 302 5.06 24.21 -2.68
CA ASN A 302 6.43 24.31 -3.16
C ASN A 302 7.20 23.01 -2.94
N GLU A 303 8.28 22.83 -3.67
CA GLU A 303 9.22 21.75 -3.37
C GLU A 303 10.02 22.07 -2.11
N GLY A 304 10.26 21.06 -1.29
CA GLY A 304 10.99 21.23 -0.03
C GLY A 304 11.19 19.94 0.76
N ILE A 305 11.84 20.09 1.90
CA ILE A 305 12.07 19.00 2.86
C ILE A 305 11.63 19.47 4.23
N ILE A 306 10.83 18.65 4.89
CA ILE A 306 10.56 18.77 6.34
C ILE A 306 11.22 17.63 7.08
N GLU A 307 11.57 17.85 8.36
CA GLU A 307 12.19 16.84 9.20
C GLU A 307 11.58 16.82 10.61
N ALA A 308 11.55 15.64 11.22
CA ALA A 308 11.22 15.50 12.63
C ALA A 308 12.03 14.37 13.28
N GLU A 309 12.34 14.55 14.56
CA GLU A 309 12.88 13.52 15.44
C GLU A 309 11.74 12.71 16.05
N ILE A 310 11.87 11.40 16.01
CA ILE A 310 10.93 10.45 16.57
C ILE A 310 11.61 9.72 17.73
N PRO A 311 11.20 9.93 18.98
CA PRO A 311 11.76 9.22 20.14
C PRO A 311 11.21 7.79 20.21
N ILE A 312 11.62 6.97 19.24
CA ILE A 312 11.04 5.64 19.00
C ILE A 312 11.24 4.68 20.20
N ALA A 313 12.36 4.77 20.91
CA ALA A 313 12.59 3.92 22.07
C ALA A 313 11.66 4.26 23.23
N GLU A 314 11.41 5.55 23.48
CA GLU A 314 10.46 5.97 24.52
C GLU A 314 9.03 5.64 24.14
N PHE A 315 8.66 5.87 22.88
CA PHE A 315 7.36 5.47 22.35
C PHE A 315 7.11 3.97 22.55
N ARG A 316 8.07 3.12 22.16
CA ARG A 316 7.95 1.66 22.25
C ARG A 316 7.80 1.14 23.68
N LYS A 317 8.41 1.78 24.68
CA LYS A 317 8.26 1.39 26.09
C LYS A 317 6.84 1.44 26.62
N GLY A 318 6.07 2.43 26.16
CA GLY A 318 4.71 2.67 26.64
C GLY A 318 3.62 2.20 25.67
N ARG A 319 3.99 1.75 24.45
CA ARG A 319 3.00 1.41 23.44
C ARG A 319 2.52 -0.02 23.61
N THR A 320 1.21 -0.17 23.64
CA THR A 320 0.50 -1.43 23.42
C THR A 320 -0.35 -1.31 22.15
N ILE A 321 -0.75 -2.44 21.58
CA ILE A 321 -1.71 -2.43 20.47
C ILE A 321 -3.01 -1.77 20.93
N PRO A 322 -3.59 -0.84 20.17
CA PRO A 322 -4.86 -0.21 20.50
C PRO A 322 -5.97 -1.25 20.68
N ARG A 323 -6.82 -1.02 21.68
CA ARG A 323 -7.97 -1.89 21.96
C ARG A 323 -9.16 -1.42 21.12
N TYR A 324 -9.42 -2.12 20.03
CA TYR A 324 -10.58 -1.85 19.19
C TYR A 324 -11.79 -2.67 19.69
N PRO A 325 -13.00 -2.10 19.76
CA PRO A 325 -14.20 -2.79 20.25
C PRO A 325 -14.80 -3.68 19.15
N LEU A 326 -14.03 -4.59 18.58
CA LEU A 326 -14.40 -5.38 17.39
C LEU A 326 -15.63 -6.25 17.66
N GLU A 327 -15.75 -6.86 18.86
CA GLU A 327 -16.90 -7.69 19.23
C GLU A 327 -18.22 -6.92 19.21
N ILE A 328 -18.19 -5.61 19.58
CA ILE A 328 -19.40 -4.77 19.58
C ILE A 328 -19.79 -4.40 18.14
N VAL A 329 -18.83 -4.13 17.27
CA VAL A 329 -19.10 -3.67 15.90
C VAL A 329 -19.27 -4.82 14.90
N LYS A 330 -18.75 -6.01 15.21
CA LYS A 330 -18.77 -7.17 14.34
C LYS A 330 -20.17 -7.52 13.77
N PRO A 331 -21.27 -7.54 14.54
CA PRO A 331 -22.60 -7.86 14.00
C PRO A 331 -23.05 -6.90 12.89
N VAL A 332 -22.60 -5.64 12.95
CA VAL A 332 -22.87 -4.65 11.88
C VAL A 332 -21.97 -4.92 10.68
N PHE A 333 -20.69 -5.20 10.91
CA PHE A 333 -19.75 -5.50 9.85
C PHE A 333 -20.10 -6.78 9.09
N ASP A 334 -20.60 -7.80 9.77
CA ASP A 334 -21.04 -9.05 9.14
C ASP A 334 -22.23 -8.86 8.18
N GLN A 335 -23.03 -7.81 8.37
CA GLN A 335 -24.14 -7.46 7.50
C GLN A 335 -23.74 -6.49 6.39
N TYR A 336 -22.57 -5.84 6.53
CA TYR A 336 -22.09 -4.88 5.54
C TYR A 336 -21.67 -5.59 4.26
N ARG A 337 -22.09 -5.04 3.13
CA ARG A 337 -21.69 -5.50 1.81
C ARG A 337 -20.79 -4.46 1.18
N GLN A 338 -19.63 -4.89 0.71
CA GLN A 338 -18.76 -4.02 -0.06
C GLN A 338 -19.47 -3.57 -1.34
N GLU A 339 -19.24 -2.32 -1.72
CA GLU A 339 -19.75 -1.76 -2.96
C GLU A 339 -19.27 -2.56 -4.18
N VAL A 340 -17.96 -2.85 -4.22
CA VAL A 340 -17.35 -3.66 -5.28
C VAL A 340 -16.82 -4.95 -4.68
N PRO A 341 -17.07 -6.12 -5.31
CA PRO A 341 -16.59 -7.39 -4.75
C PRO A 341 -15.07 -7.49 -4.81
N LEU A 342 -14.51 -8.29 -3.89
CA LEU A 342 -13.11 -8.72 -3.98
C LEU A 342 -12.84 -9.41 -5.33
N ASN A 343 -11.59 -9.37 -5.77
CA ASN A 343 -11.12 -10.02 -7.00
C ASN A 343 -11.73 -9.46 -8.30
N HIS A 344 -12.28 -8.25 -8.28
CA HIS A 344 -12.90 -7.63 -9.45
C HIS A 344 -11.91 -7.33 -10.60
N LEU A 345 -10.61 -7.37 -10.35
CA LEU A 345 -9.54 -7.25 -11.34
C LEU A 345 -8.74 -8.55 -11.52
N ASP A 346 -9.15 -9.66 -10.91
CA ASP A 346 -8.50 -10.97 -11.15
C ASP A 346 -8.97 -11.55 -12.48
N LEU A 347 -8.53 -10.93 -13.54
CA LEU A 347 -8.92 -11.19 -14.93
C LEU A 347 -7.67 -11.48 -15.77
N PRO A 348 -7.79 -12.29 -16.82
CA PRO A 348 -6.74 -12.41 -17.83
C PRO A 348 -6.39 -11.04 -18.45
N ALA A 349 -5.16 -10.87 -18.91
CA ALA A 349 -4.66 -9.60 -19.44
C ALA A 349 -5.55 -9.00 -20.56
N ASP A 350 -6.07 -9.85 -21.43
CA ASP A 350 -6.95 -9.47 -22.54
C ASP A 350 -8.39 -9.08 -22.11
N LYS A 351 -8.76 -9.36 -20.86
CA LYS A 351 -10.06 -9.04 -20.26
C LYS A 351 -10.01 -7.87 -19.30
N LEU A 352 -8.83 -7.38 -18.95
CA LEU A 352 -8.71 -6.21 -18.09
C LEU A 352 -9.31 -4.98 -18.78
N PRO A 353 -9.99 -4.09 -18.04
CA PRO A 353 -10.52 -2.83 -18.58
C PRO A 353 -9.40 -2.03 -19.27
N GLN A 354 -9.61 -1.63 -20.53
CA GLN A 354 -8.63 -0.92 -21.34
C GLN A 354 -8.79 0.60 -21.24
N THR A 355 -10.02 1.05 -21.04
CA THR A 355 -10.37 2.47 -20.93
C THR A 355 -11.03 2.76 -19.59
N ASN A 356 -11.12 4.04 -19.23
CA ASN A 356 -11.89 4.48 -18.07
C ASN A 356 -13.37 4.12 -18.18
N GLN A 357 -13.92 4.11 -19.39
CA GLN A 357 -15.30 3.72 -19.64
C GLN A 357 -15.52 2.23 -19.35
N ASP A 358 -14.57 1.37 -19.77
CA ASP A 358 -14.64 -0.07 -19.46
C ASP A 358 -14.57 -0.30 -17.96
N MET A 359 -13.69 0.45 -17.27
CA MET A 359 -13.57 0.34 -15.82
C MET A 359 -14.83 0.83 -15.10
N LYS A 360 -15.40 1.95 -15.53
CA LYS A 360 -16.67 2.43 -14.99
C LYS A 360 -17.76 1.40 -15.15
N LYS A 361 -17.89 0.80 -16.32
CA LYS A 361 -18.85 -0.28 -16.59
C LYS A 361 -18.61 -1.47 -15.66
N LEU A 362 -17.36 -1.92 -15.52
CA LEU A 362 -17.03 -3.02 -14.61
C LEU A 362 -17.47 -2.72 -13.16
N ILE A 363 -17.24 -1.50 -12.67
CA ILE A 363 -17.64 -1.08 -11.34
C ILE A 363 -19.16 -1.04 -11.21
N ASP A 364 -19.87 -0.45 -12.17
CA ASP A 364 -21.32 -0.33 -12.14
C ASP A 364 -21.99 -1.72 -12.21
N ASP A 365 -21.50 -2.61 -13.06
CA ASP A 365 -21.99 -4.00 -13.19
C ASP A 365 -21.72 -4.83 -11.92
N ALA A 366 -20.63 -4.55 -11.22
CA ALA A 366 -20.22 -5.25 -9.99
C ALA A 366 -20.79 -4.65 -8.71
N SER A 367 -21.28 -3.41 -8.74
CA SER A 367 -21.72 -2.69 -7.53
C SER A 367 -22.92 -3.39 -6.88
N ARG A 368 -22.84 -3.50 -5.55
CA ARG A 368 -23.87 -4.13 -4.73
C ARG A 368 -24.80 -3.14 -4.03
N TRP A 369 -24.52 -1.85 -4.17
CA TRP A 369 -25.29 -0.77 -3.54
C TRP A 369 -26.24 -0.09 -4.53
N LEU A 370 -26.05 -0.31 -5.80
CA LEU A 370 -26.95 0.19 -6.82
C LEU A 370 -28.08 -0.83 -7.05
N PRO A 371 -29.34 -0.35 -7.22
CA PRO A 371 -30.47 -1.21 -7.49
C PRO A 371 -30.35 -1.90 -8.86
#